data_e877b99b4250e7bad46044e67692506d
#
_entry.id   e877b99b4250e7bad46044e67692506d
#
_cell.length_a   1.000
_cell.length_b   1.000
_cell.length_c   1.000
_cell.angle_alpha   90.00
_cell.angle_beta   90.00
_cell.angle_gamma   90.00
#
_symmetry.space_group_name_H-M   'P 1'
#
loop_
_entity.id
_entity.type
_entity.pdbx_description
1 polymer ?
#
loop_
_entity_poly.entity_id
_entity_poly.type
_entity_poly.pdbx_seq_one_letter_code
_entity_poly.pdbx_strand_id
1 'polypeptide(L)'
;MERLEKDKRTVTDRRQRPTRPFSRYMLSGRRQRVRRQTDRKTHLYVDRYSHKLLTPLLLIILLCVLDAHFTMFHLDRGAEEINPLMNLLIKHGFLYFFIVKYLLTVLGVFIFCIYQSVPLMRVGLVSMLVLYLIVFTHHLLWIFRM
;
A
#
# COMPACT_ATOMS: atom_id res chain seq x y z
N MET A 1 41.64 -48.15 16.73
CA MET A 1 40.22 -48.21 16.22
C MET A 1 39.48 -47.04 16.81
N GLU A 2 39.57 -45.94 16.14
CA GLU A 2 38.92 -44.68 16.53
C GLU A 2 37.54 -44.64 15.90
N ARG A 3 36.50 -44.82 16.70
CA ARG A 3 35.13 -44.68 16.27
C ARG A 3 34.88 -43.20 16.06
N LEU A 4 34.93 -42.74 14.82
CA LEU A 4 34.35 -41.46 14.39
C LEU A 4 32.86 -41.52 14.69
N GLU A 5 32.48 -40.94 15.80
CA GLU A 5 31.11 -40.73 16.21
C GLU A 5 30.51 -39.70 15.19
N LYS A 6 29.82 -40.26 14.22
CA LYS A 6 29.16 -39.51 13.17
C LYS A 6 28.14 -38.59 13.84
N ASP A 7 28.52 -37.32 13.99
CA ASP A 7 27.66 -36.28 14.57
C ASP A 7 26.35 -36.25 13.79
N LYS A 8 25.28 -36.82 14.37
CA LYS A 8 23.92 -36.85 13.85
C LYS A 8 23.24 -35.49 13.83
N ARG A 9 24.00 -34.39 14.01
CA ARG A 9 23.50 -33.03 13.98
C ARG A 9 23.49 -32.40 12.57
N THR A 10 23.29 -33.16 11.53
CA THR A 10 22.79 -32.60 10.29
C THR A 10 21.30 -32.27 10.42
N VAL A 11 20.91 -31.67 11.51
CA VAL A 11 19.64 -30.98 11.62
C VAL A 11 19.73 -29.79 10.65
N THR A 12 19.19 -29.96 9.47
CA THR A 12 18.99 -28.87 8.51
C THR A 12 18.47 -27.68 9.31
N ASP A 13 19.32 -26.68 9.53
CA ASP A 13 19.00 -25.56 10.40
C ASP A 13 17.72 -24.94 9.89
N ARG A 14 16.60 -25.13 10.62
CA ARG A 14 15.28 -24.54 10.29
C ARG A 14 15.37 -23.03 10.07
N ARG A 15 16.49 -22.43 10.54
CA ARG A 15 16.79 -21.02 10.35
C ARG A 15 17.21 -20.67 8.92
N GLN A 16 17.59 -21.65 8.10
CA GLN A 16 17.99 -21.45 6.69
C GLN A 16 16.81 -21.60 5.71
N ARG A 17 15.69 -22.16 6.16
CA ARG A 17 14.49 -22.24 5.29
C ARG A 17 13.82 -20.87 5.18
N PRO A 18 13.62 -20.36 3.95
CA PRO A 18 12.89 -19.12 3.75
C PRO A 18 11.44 -19.28 4.24
N THR A 19 10.91 -18.25 4.88
CA THR A 19 9.52 -18.25 5.32
C THR A 19 8.60 -18.20 4.09
N ARG A 20 7.56 -19.01 4.03
CA ARG A 20 6.62 -19.02 2.89
C ARG A 20 5.94 -17.65 2.77
N PRO A 21 5.86 -17.05 1.55
CA PRO A 21 5.35 -15.70 1.35
C PRO A 21 3.87 -15.53 1.77
N PHE A 22 3.04 -16.54 1.61
CA PHE A 22 1.64 -16.49 2.00
C PHE A 22 1.36 -17.48 3.13
N SER A 23 1.60 -17.07 4.37
CA SER A 23 1.28 -17.87 5.55
C SER A 23 0.19 -17.18 6.37
N ARG A 24 -0.60 -17.98 7.13
CA ARG A 24 -1.61 -17.46 8.07
C ARG A 24 -1.04 -16.46 9.09
N TYR A 25 0.26 -16.42 9.27
CA TYR A 25 0.98 -15.46 10.13
C TYR A 25 1.11 -14.07 9.51
N MET A 26 0.74 -13.89 8.25
CA MET A 26 0.73 -12.58 7.58
C MET A 26 -0.25 -11.61 8.24
N LEU A 27 -1.38 -12.11 8.77
CA LEU A 27 -2.40 -11.30 9.45
C LEU A 27 -2.24 -11.28 10.98
N SER A 28 -1.56 -12.27 11.57
CA SER A 28 -1.44 -12.43 13.03
C SER A 28 0.00 -12.56 13.53
N GLY A 29 1.01 -12.34 12.69
CA GLY A 29 2.42 -12.47 13.05
C GLY A 29 2.94 -11.32 13.92
N ARG A 30 4.06 -11.57 14.62
CA ARG A 30 4.70 -10.61 15.53
C ARG A 30 5.93 -9.91 14.96
N ARG A 31 6.23 -10.10 13.67
CA ARG A 31 7.45 -9.55 13.06
C ARG A 31 7.28 -8.08 12.70
N GLN A 32 8.03 -7.21 13.38
CA GLN A 32 8.10 -5.78 13.06
C GLN A 32 9.26 -5.44 12.11
N ARG A 33 10.29 -6.28 12.05
CA ARG A 33 11.49 -6.06 11.22
C ARG A 33 12.09 -7.39 10.79
N VAL A 34 12.65 -7.41 9.59
CA VAL A 34 13.46 -8.51 9.09
C VAL A 34 14.78 -8.55 9.88
N ARG A 35 14.94 -9.52 10.78
CA ARG A 35 16.10 -9.63 11.69
C ARG A 35 17.32 -10.25 11.03
N ARG A 36 17.14 -11.13 10.05
CA ARG A 36 18.24 -11.91 9.42
C ARG A 36 18.65 -11.28 8.11
N GLN A 37 19.95 -11.25 7.83
CA GLN A 37 20.46 -10.76 6.54
C GLN A 37 20.00 -11.62 5.36
N THR A 38 19.87 -12.94 5.55
CA THR A 38 19.32 -13.87 4.56
C THR A 38 17.86 -13.55 4.25
N ASP A 39 17.08 -13.21 5.26
CA ASP A 39 15.65 -12.87 5.09
C ASP A 39 15.46 -11.51 4.42
N ARG A 40 16.43 -10.59 4.51
CA ARG A 40 16.38 -9.29 3.80
C ARG A 40 16.35 -9.42 2.28
N LYS A 41 16.92 -10.51 1.74
CA LYS A 41 16.93 -10.78 0.29
C LYS A 41 15.66 -11.49 -0.20
N THR A 42 14.99 -12.25 0.69
CA THR A 42 13.87 -13.14 0.32
C THR A 42 12.54 -12.74 0.94
N HIS A 43 12.54 -11.97 2.05
CA HIS A 43 11.34 -11.60 2.82
C HIS A 43 11.24 -10.08 2.93
N LEU A 44 10.58 -9.48 1.95
CA LEU A 44 10.38 -8.03 1.84
C LEU A 44 9.17 -7.55 2.65
N TYR A 45 8.38 -8.46 3.21
CA TYR A 45 7.18 -8.14 3.96
C TYR A 45 7.36 -8.33 5.48
N VAL A 46 6.55 -7.65 6.26
CA VAL A 46 6.52 -7.72 7.73
C VAL A 46 5.12 -8.05 8.21
N ASP A 47 5.04 -8.78 9.33
CA ASP A 47 3.77 -9.22 9.90
C ASP A 47 3.09 -8.12 10.74
N ARG A 48 3.83 -7.13 11.20
CA ARG A 48 3.32 -6.06 12.06
C ARG A 48 3.72 -4.70 11.53
N TYR A 49 2.71 -3.87 11.28
CA TYR A 49 2.88 -2.55 10.71
C TYR A 49 3.37 -1.54 11.75
N SER A 50 4.19 -0.60 11.33
CA SER A 50 4.62 0.52 12.18
C SER A 50 3.47 1.53 12.30
N HIS A 51 3.19 2.01 13.51
CA HIS A 51 2.23 3.09 13.73
C HIS A 51 2.59 4.36 12.93
N LYS A 52 3.86 4.57 12.62
CA LYS A 52 4.34 5.69 11.79
C LYS A 52 3.85 5.61 10.33
N LEU A 53 3.48 4.43 9.84
CA LEU A 53 2.89 4.24 8.51
C LEU A 53 1.38 4.43 8.51
N LEU A 54 0.73 4.22 9.63
CA LEU A 54 -0.73 4.32 9.72
C LEU A 54 -1.21 5.72 9.35
N THR A 55 -0.55 6.76 9.87
CA THR A 55 -0.92 8.16 9.61
C THR A 55 -0.91 8.53 8.12
N PRO A 56 0.20 8.32 7.35
CA PRO A 56 0.18 8.64 5.93
C PRO A 56 -0.79 7.76 5.12
N LEU A 57 -1.02 6.51 5.50
CA LEU A 57 -2.00 5.65 4.83
C LEU A 57 -3.43 6.14 5.05
N LEU A 58 -3.79 6.51 6.29
CA LEU A 58 -5.10 7.10 6.60
C LEU A 58 -5.29 8.44 5.88
N LEU A 59 -4.24 9.24 5.79
CA LEU A 59 -4.28 10.52 5.08
C LEU A 59 -4.52 10.32 3.58
N ILE A 60 -3.89 9.32 2.95
CA ILE A 60 -4.15 8.97 1.54
C ILE A 60 -5.61 8.56 1.33
N ILE A 61 -6.16 7.72 2.21
CA ILE A 61 -7.56 7.30 2.13
C ILE A 61 -8.48 8.52 2.27
N LEU A 62 -8.23 9.38 3.24
CA LEU A 62 -9.00 10.61 3.46
C LEU A 62 -8.95 11.51 2.22
N LEU A 63 -7.74 11.77 1.69
CA LEU A 63 -7.57 12.59 0.50
C LEU A 63 -8.24 11.98 -0.73
N CYS A 64 -8.25 10.65 -0.88
CA CYS A 64 -8.98 9.97 -1.94
C CYS A 64 -10.50 10.18 -1.83
N VAL A 65 -11.06 10.17 -0.61
CA VAL A 65 -12.48 10.45 -0.38
C VAL A 65 -12.79 11.91 -0.74
N LEU A 66 -11.96 12.84 -0.28
CA LEU A 66 -12.14 14.27 -0.58
C LEU A 66 -12.02 14.55 -2.08
N ASP A 67 -11.03 13.94 -2.76
CA ASP A 67 -10.85 14.07 -4.20
C ASP A 67 -12.06 13.54 -4.98
N ALA A 68 -12.62 12.40 -4.58
CA ALA A 68 -13.84 11.89 -5.20
C ALA A 68 -15.03 12.83 -4.99
N HIS A 69 -15.16 13.41 -3.80
CA HIS A 69 -16.23 14.37 -3.49
C HIS A 69 -16.08 15.67 -4.31
N PHE A 70 -14.88 16.24 -4.37
CA PHE A 70 -14.62 17.45 -5.16
C PHE A 70 -14.76 17.22 -6.67
N THR A 71 -14.36 16.05 -7.17
CA THR A 71 -14.60 15.68 -8.56
C THR A 71 -16.09 15.76 -8.89
N MET A 72 -16.95 15.17 -8.05
CA MET A 72 -18.41 15.26 -8.22
C MET A 72 -18.91 16.70 -8.20
N PHE A 73 -18.48 17.47 -7.20
CA PHE A 73 -18.84 18.87 -7.06
C PHE A 73 -18.48 19.71 -8.29
N HIS A 74 -17.35 19.44 -8.93
CA HIS A 74 -16.93 20.12 -10.15
C HIS A 74 -17.72 19.67 -11.39
N LEU A 75 -18.01 18.36 -11.50
CA LEU A 75 -18.82 17.79 -12.57
C LEU A 75 -20.25 18.37 -12.57
N ASP A 76 -20.86 18.54 -11.39
CA ASP A 76 -22.17 19.15 -11.23
C ASP A 76 -22.20 20.64 -11.70
N ARG A 77 -21.01 21.25 -11.80
CA ARG A 77 -20.81 22.63 -12.31
C ARG A 77 -20.33 22.70 -13.75
N GLY A 78 -20.39 21.58 -14.48
CA GLY A 78 -20.07 21.53 -15.90
C GLY A 78 -18.58 21.32 -16.20
N ALA A 79 -17.75 20.95 -15.20
CA ALA A 79 -16.40 20.49 -15.45
C ALA A 79 -16.40 19.09 -16.07
N GLU A 80 -15.31 18.72 -16.74
CA GLU A 80 -15.14 17.39 -17.30
C GLU A 80 -14.04 16.63 -16.57
N GLU A 81 -14.22 15.31 -16.38
CA GLU A 81 -13.19 14.44 -15.84
C GLU A 81 -12.10 14.20 -16.88
N ILE A 82 -10.85 14.54 -16.53
CA ILE A 82 -9.69 14.46 -17.43
C ILE A 82 -9.21 13.01 -17.59
N ASN A 83 -9.34 12.18 -16.56
CA ASN A 83 -8.93 10.78 -16.63
C ASN A 83 -9.93 9.98 -17.47
N PRO A 84 -9.52 9.45 -18.65
CA PRO A 84 -10.44 8.77 -19.57
C PRO A 84 -11.09 7.53 -18.95
N LEU A 85 -10.37 6.80 -18.07
CA LEU A 85 -10.93 5.65 -17.35
C LEU A 85 -12.01 6.10 -16.37
N MET A 86 -11.75 7.14 -15.59
CA MET A 86 -12.71 7.65 -14.61
C MET A 86 -13.91 8.29 -15.31
N ASN A 87 -13.71 9.00 -16.43
CA ASN A 87 -14.79 9.54 -17.25
C ASN A 87 -15.71 8.43 -17.79
N LEU A 88 -15.13 7.29 -18.25
CA LEU A 88 -15.91 6.13 -18.68
C LEU A 88 -16.76 5.58 -17.53
N LEU A 89 -16.21 5.46 -16.34
CA LEU A 89 -16.94 4.97 -15.16
C LEU A 89 -18.06 5.90 -14.74
N ILE A 90 -17.86 7.22 -14.80
CA ILE A 90 -18.87 8.23 -14.50
C ILE A 90 -20.06 8.11 -15.48
N LYS A 91 -19.81 7.85 -16.77
CA LYS A 91 -20.86 7.62 -17.79
C LYS A 91 -21.70 6.37 -17.49
N HIS A 92 -21.12 5.36 -16.84
CA HIS A 92 -21.87 4.17 -16.38
C HIS A 92 -22.60 4.39 -15.05
N GLY A 93 -22.25 5.45 -14.33
CA GLY A 93 -22.86 5.86 -13.08
C GLY A 93 -21.82 6.15 -11.99
N PHE A 94 -22.12 7.14 -11.17
CA PHE A 94 -21.23 7.60 -10.10
C PHE A 94 -20.83 6.51 -9.11
N LEU A 95 -21.68 5.52 -8.85
CA LEU A 95 -21.39 4.42 -7.98
C LEU A 95 -20.20 3.59 -8.49
N TYR A 96 -20.13 3.31 -9.80
CA TYR A 96 -19.01 2.61 -10.41
C TYR A 96 -17.71 3.40 -10.27
N PHE A 97 -17.76 4.71 -10.48
CA PHE A 97 -16.61 5.59 -10.27
C PHE A 97 -16.09 5.51 -8.82
N PHE A 98 -16.95 5.64 -7.82
CA PHE A 98 -16.56 5.55 -6.42
C PHE A 98 -15.97 4.17 -6.07
N ILE A 99 -16.66 3.09 -6.45
CA ILE A 99 -16.22 1.73 -6.13
C ILE A 99 -14.82 1.47 -6.70
N VAL A 100 -14.62 1.75 -7.99
CA VAL A 100 -13.33 1.50 -8.65
C VAL A 100 -12.23 2.37 -8.06
N LYS A 101 -12.49 3.66 -7.83
CA LYS A 101 -11.52 4.60 -7.25
C LYS A 101 -11.07 4.15 -5.87
N TYR A 102 -12.02 3.81 -4.99
CA TYR A 102 -11.70 3.34 -3.64
C TYR A 102 -11.02 1.99 -3.64
N LEU A 103 -11.45 1.07 -4.48
CA LEU A 103 -10.85 -0.26 -4.59
C LEU A 103 -9.40 -0.18 -5.05
N LEU A 104 -9.08 0.65 -6.03
CA LEU A 104 -7.71 0.89 -6.48
C LEU A 104 -6.85 1.53 -5.37
N THR A 105 -7.40 2.49 -4.63
CA THR A 105 -6.69 3.14 -3.52
C THR A 105 -6.43 2.14 -2.38
N VAL A 106 -7.44 1.36 -1.99
CA VAL A 106 -7.30 0.32 -0.94
C VAL A 106 -6.28 -0.73 -1.36
N LEU A 107 -6.30 -1.17 -2.61
CA LEU A 107 -5.31 -2.11 -3.14
C LEU A 107 -3.90 -1.53 -3.08
N GLY A 108 -3.71 -0.26 -3.46
CA GLY A 108 -2.43 0.44 -3.36
C GLY A 108 -1.95 0.54 -1.92
N VAL A 109 -2.81 0.95 -0.99
CA VAL A 109 -2.54 1.00 0.46
C VAL A 109 -2.15 -0.38 1.00
N PHE A 110 -2.85 -1.43 0.58
CA PHE A 110 -2.56 -2.80 0.98
C PHE A 110 -1.17 -3.25 0.51
N ILE A 111 -0.79 -2.94 -0.74
CA ILE A 111 0.54 -3.21 -1.28
C ILE A 111 1.61 -2.46 -0.47
N PHE A 112 1.41 -1.19 -0.14
CA PHE A 112 2.34 -0.42 0.69
C PHE A 112 2.48 -1.02 2.09
N CYS A 113 1.40 -1.52 2.69
CA CYS A 113 1.45 -2.21 3.96
C CYS A 113 2.34 -3.45 3.90
N ILE A 114 2.14 -4.31 2.90
CA ILE A 114 2.90 -5.56 2.77
C ILE A 114 4.38 -5.29 2.54
N TYR A 115 4.70 -4.39 1.64
CA TYR A 115 6.08 -4.12 1.18
C TYR A 115 6.74 -2.93 1.87
N GLN A 116 6.28 -2.52 3.05
CA GLN A 116 6.80 -1.35 3.79
C GLN A 116 8.31 -1.38 4.06
N SER A 117 8.94 -2.57 4.07
CA SER A 117 10.39 -2.73 4.27
C SER A 117 11.22 -2.37 3.04
N VAL A 118 10.60 -2.28 1.86
CA VAL A 118 11.26 -1.94 0.60
C VAL A 118 11.42 -0.42 0.51
N PRO A 119 12.64 0.12 0.31
CA PRO A 119 12.86 1.57 0.20
C PRO A 119 12.02 2.21 -0.91
N LEU A 120 11.89 1.53 -2.06
CA LEU A 120 11.09 2.00 -3.19
C LEU A 120 9.61 2.21 -2.81
N MET A 121 9.05 1.36 -1.94
CA MET A 121 7.67 1.50 -1.48
C MET A 121 7.47 2.74 -0.62
N ARG A 122 8.48 3.13 0.17
CA ARG A 122 8.43 4.38 0.94
C ARG A 122 8.42 5.60 0.02
N VAL A 123 9.26 5.57 -1.01
CA VAL A 123 9.26 6.63 -2.04
C VAL A 123 7.90 6.69 -2.72
N GLY A 124 7.36 5.54 -3.15
CA GLY A 124 6.02 5.46 -3.75
C GLY A 124 4.91 6.01 -2.85
N LEU A 125 4.95 5.69 -1.55
CA LEU A 125 3.99 6.22 -0.57
C LEU A 125 4.05 7.74 -0.46
N VAL A 126 5.26 8.30 -0.35
CA VAL A 126 5.47 9.75 -0.27
C VAL A 126 5.03 10.42 -1.57
N SER A 127 5.40 9.86 -2.72
CA SER A 127 5.00 10.40 -4.04
C SER A 127 3.48 10.40 -4.20
N MET A 128 2.80 9.33 -3.79
CA MET A 128 1.33 9.24 -3.83
C MET A 128 0.68 10.28 -2.92
N LEU A 129 1.23 10.47 -1.71
CA LEU A 129 0.74 11.49 -0.78
C LEU A 129 0.89 12.91 -1.36
N VAL A 130 2.06 13.22 -1.92
CA VAL A 130 2.33 14.52 -2.55
C VAL A 130 1.38 14.75 -3.72
N LEU A 131 1.16 13.74 -4.57
CA LEU A 131 0.24 13.83 -5.70
C LEU A 131 -1.19 14.14 -5.24
N TYR A 132 -1.70 13.43 -4.22
CA TYR A 132 -3.03 13.72 -3.67
C TYR A 132 -3.12 15.12 -3.06
N LEU A 133 -2.06 15.61 -2.40
CA LEU A 133 -2.02 16.98 -1.87
C LEU A 133 -2.05 18.03 -2.98
N ILE A 134 -1.34 17.79 -4.09
CA ILE A 134 -1.39 18.68 -5.27
C ILE A 134 -2.80 18.72 -5.84
N VAL A 135 -3.43 17.56 -6.06
CA VAL A 135 -4.80 17.47 -6.58
C VAL A 135 -5.79 18.16 -5.63
N PHE A 136 -5.68 17.92 -4.34
CA PHE A 136 -6.52 18.57 -3.33
C PHE A 136 -6.37 20.10 -3.35
N THR A 137 -5.12 20.60 -3.43
CA THR A 137 -4.86 22.03 -3.54
C THR A 137 -5.45 22.60 -4.81
N HIS A 138 -5.36 21.88 -5.93
CA HIS A 138 -5.97 22.29 -7.20
C HIS A 138 -7.50 22.42 -7.07
N HIS A 139 -8.18 21.46 -6.44
CA HIS A 139 -9.62 21.52 -6.18
C HIS A 139 -10.00 22.74 -5.34
N LEU A 140 -9.22 23.03 -4.28
CA LEU A 140 -9.46 24.23 -3.44
C LEU A 140 -9.28 25.52 -4.23
N LEU A 141 -8.19 25.65 -5.00
CA LEU A 141 -7.96 26.84 -5.83
C LEU A 141 -9.07 27.08 -6.85
N TRP A 142 -9.64 26.01 -7.39
CA TRP A 142 -10.74 26.11 -8.34
C TRP A 142 -12.01 26.62 -7.66
N ILE A 143 -12.33 26.16 -6.44
CA ILE A 143 -13.46 26.65 -5.65
C ILE A 143 -13.32 28.15 -5.33
N PHE A 144 -12.10 28.61 -4.98
CA PHE A 144 -11.88 30.02 -4.67
C PHE A 144 -11.89 30.96 -5.90
N ARG A 145 -11.82 30.39 -7.09
CA ARG A 145 -11.90 31.17 -8.36
C ARG A 145 -13.30 31.27 -8.93
N MET A 146 -14.23 30.50 -8.38
CA MET A 146 -15.68 30.61 -8.70
C MET A 146 -16.34 31.72 -7.92
#